data_9ad1c4392f3a9595dcdf83f13d94aa6e
#
_entry.id   9ad1c4392f3a9595dcdf83f13d94aa6e
#
_cell.length_a   1.000
_cell.length_b   1.000
_cell.length_c   1.000
_cell.angle_alpha   90.00
_cell.angle_beta   90.00
_cell.angle_gamma   90.00
#
_symmetry.space_group_name_H-M   'P 1'
#
loop_
_entity.id
_entity.type
_entity.pdbx_description
1 polymer ?
#
loop_
_entity_poly.entity_id
_entity_poly.type
_entity_poly.pdbx_seq_one_letter_code
_entity_poly.pdbx_strand_id
1 'polypeptide(L)'
;EDILLMENKRDGIDSFVASLARGQGSQGAVVANCNPFTLGHQYLIEQAAKACDTLHLFVLSEDASLFPADVRMELVKKGTAHLPNVLVHPTSDYLISSATFPTYFLKEEQIKKGAGGQLDLVVFGQHFAPALDIRCRFVGQEPFSPITALYNKQMQEILPRFGIQVVEIPRKEEGGAAISASRVRALLVEGKL
;
A
#
# COMPACT_ATOMS: atom_id res chain seq x y z
N GLU A 1 -5.20 -21.68 6.38
CA GLU A 1 -5.47 -22.47 5.13
C GLU A 1 -5.18 -21.64 3.89
N ASP A 2 -5.64 -20.39 3.81
CA ASP A 2 -5.49 -19.54 2.62
C ASP A 2 -4.02 -19.21 2.32
N ILE A 3 -3.20 -19.02 3.34
CA ILE A 3 -1.75 -18.82 3.20
C ILE A 3 -1.07 -20.08 2.64
N LEU A 4 -1.47 -21.26 3.09
CA LEU A 4 -0.95 -22.54 2.58
C LEU A 4 -1.23 -22.74 1.10
N LEU A 5 -2.38 -22.26 0.60
CA LEU A 5 -2.71 -22.30 -0.83
C LEU A 5 -1.81 -21.36 -1.65
N MET A 6 -1.46 -20.20 -1.10
CA MET A 6 -0.51 -19.25 -1.73
C MET A 6 0.91 -19.82 -1.80
N GLU A 7 1.33 -20.57 -0.79
CA GLU A 7 2.69 -21.09 -0.64
C GLU A 7 2.95 -22.36 -1.47
N ASN A 8 1.91 -23.01 -1.95
CA ASN A 8 2.01 -24.33 -2.64
C ASN A 8 2.85 -24.31 -3.92
N LYS A 9 3.36 -23.14 -4.36
CA LYS A 9 4.15 -23.00 -5.60
C LYS A 9 5.39 -22.08 -5.45
N ARG A 10 5.76 -21.63 -4.25
CA ARG A 10 6.81 -20.61 -4.04
C ARG A 10 7.57 -20.86 -2.74
N ASP A 11 8.67 -20.14 -2.55
CA ASP A 11 9.56 -20.23 -1.37
C ASP A 11 8.91 -19.83 -0.03
N GLY A 12 7.63 -19.50 -0.03
CA GLY A 12 6.86 -19.15 1.14
C GLY A 12 6.98 -17.69 1.58
N ILE A 13 5.97 -17.22 2.34
CA ILE A 13 5.88 -15.85 2.82
C ILE A 13 7.05 -15.49 3.76
N ASP A 14 7.47 -16.42 4.61
CA ASP A 14 8.54 -16.16 5.58
C ASP A 14 9.89 -15.94 4.87
N SER A 15 10.19 -16.73 3.83
CA SER A 15 11.37 -16.53 2.98
C SER A 15 11.31 -15.19 2.25
N PHE A 16 10.15 -14.83 1.71
CA PHE A 16 9.97 -13.54 1.06
C PHE A 16 10.23 -12.38 2.02
N VAL A 17 9.58 -12.38 3.18
CA VAL A 17 9.72 -11.30 4.16
C VAL A 17 11.15 -11.24 4.72
N ALA A 18 11.81 -12.39 4.92
CA ALA A 18 13.20 -12.44 5.34
C ALA A 18 14.18 -11.84 4.32
N SER A 19 13.82 -11.83 3.03
CA SER A 19 14.63 -11.23 1.96
C SER A 19 14.54 -9.70 1.87
N LEU A 20 13.55 -9.09 2.53
CA LEU A 20 13.35 -7.65 2.49
C LEU A 20 14.41 -6.91 3.30
N ALA A 21 14.79 -5.72 2.81
CA ALA A 21 15.74 -4.87 3.52
C ALA A 21 15.16 -4.44 4.87
N ARG A 22 16.00 -4.50 5.90
CA ARG A 22 15.63 -4.12 7.28
C ARG A 22 16.10 -2.71 7.60
N GLY A 23 15.30 -1.98 8.35
CA GLY A 23 15.64 -0.66 8.84
C GLY A 23 16.23 -0.67 10.26
N GLN A 24 16.42 0.51 10.80
CA GLN A 24 16.86 0.74 12.18
C GLN A 24 15.91 1.74 12.86
N GLY A 25 15.88 1.74 14.18
CA GLY A 25 15.03 2.61 14.97
C GLY A 25 13.54 2.27 14.86
N SER A 26 12.69 3.27 14.99
CA SER A 26 11.24 3.13 14.84
C SER A 26 10.86 2.84 13.38
N GLN A 27 10.07 1.76 13.19
CA GLN A 27 9.69 1.28 11.85
C GLN A 27 8.23 1.64 11.55
N GLY A 28 8.02 2.31 10.41
CA GLY A 28 6.71 2.57 9.86
C GLY A 28 6.50 1.91 8.50
N ALA A 29 5.25 1.83 8.03
CA ALA A 29 4.94 1.30 6.72
C ALA A 29 3.85 2.10 5.99
N VAL A 30 4.01 2.18 4.67
CA VAL A 30 2.98 2.57 3.70
C VAL A 30 2.86 1.45 2.68
N VAL A 31 1.64 1.10 2.27
CA VAL A 31 1.38 0.23 1.12
C VAL A 31 0.57 1.03 0.10
N ALA A 32 1.03 1.09 -1.14
CA ALA A 32 0.41 1.91 -2.16
C ALA A 32 0.48 1.29 -3.56
N ASN A 33 -0.55 1.51 -4.35
CA ASN A 33 -0.58 1.09 -5.74
C ASN A 33 0.25 2.03 -6.65
N CYS A 34 0.23 3.33 -6.38
CA CYS A 34 0.95 4.35 -7.16
C CYS A 34 0.68 4.29 -8.67
N ASN A 35 -0.57 4.22 -9.07
CA ASN A 35 -1.01 4.03 -10.46
C ASN A 35 -1.61 5.33 -11.08
N PRO A 36 -0.78 6.29 -11.59
CA PRO A 36 0.67 6.41 -11.39
C PRO A 36 1.04 6.99 -10.02
N PHE A 37 2.35 7.11 -9.75
CA PHE A 37 2.88 7.91 -8.65
C PHE A 37 2.56 9.39 -8.87
N THR A 38 2.06 10.06 -7.83
CA THR A 38 1.61 11.46 -7.89
C THR A 38 2.18 12.27 -6.73
N LEU A 39 2.08 13.60 -6.80
CA LEU A 39 2.43 14.50 -5.68
C LEU A 39 1.63 14.20 -4.40
N GLY A 40 0.43 13.60 -4.51
CA GLY A 40 -0.34 13.12 -3.37
C GLY A 40 0.33 11.93 -2.68
N HIS A 41 0.86 10.97 -3.45
CA HIS A 41 1.63 9.86 -2.91
C HIS A 41 2.94 10.36 -2.29
N GLN A 42 3.64 11.26 -2.98
CA GLN A 42 4.87 11.84 -2.47
C GLN A 42 4.64 12.51 -1.11
N TYR A 43 3.61 13.33 -1.01
CA TYR A 43 3.25 14.00 0.24
C TYR A 43 2.97 13.02 1.40
N LEU A 44 2.14 11.98 1.14
CA LEU A 44 1.86 10.93 2.12
C LEU A 44 3.16 10.29 2.63
N ILE A 45 4.05 9.92 1.70
CA ILE A 45 5.31 9.24 2.02
C ILE A 45 6.25 10.17 2.78
N GLU A 46 6.33 11.45 2.41
CA GLU A 46 7.13 12.46 3.12
C GLU A 46 6.65 12.69 4.56
N GLN A 47 5.32 12.74 4.78
CA GLN A 47 4.78 12.87 6.14
C GLN A 47 5.05 11.61 6.97
N ALA A 48 4.86 10.42 6.38
CA ALA A 48 5.15 9.16 7.04
C ALA A 48 6.64 9.01 7.37
N ALA A 49 7.54 9.37 6.44
CA ALA A 49 8.98 9.31 6.63
C ALA A 49 9.50 10.24 7.74
N LYS A 50 8.83 11.38 7.97
CA LYS A 50 9.15 12.28 9.10
C LYS A 50 8.75 11.72 10.46
N ALA A 51 7.83 10.76 10.50
CA ALA A 51 7.24 10.23 11.72
C ALA A 51 7.91 8.93 12.22
N CYS A 52 8.93 8.42 11.52
CA CYS A 52 9.67 7.22 11.90
C CYS A 52 11.12 7.27 11.42
N ASP A 53 11.99 6.46 12.04
CA ASP A 53 13.40 6.39 11.66
C ASP A 53 13.60 5.64 10.35
N THR A 54 12.77 4.62 10.08
CA THR A 54 12.72 3.91 8.79
C THR A 54 11.28 3.75 8.32
N LEU A 55 11.01 4.08 7.07
CA LEU A 55 9.73 3.85 6.40
C LEU A 55 9.85 2.74 5.36
N HIS A 56 9.12 1.66 5.56
CA HIS A 56 8.94 0.60 4.58
C HIS A 56 7.80 0.98 3.62
N LEU A 57 8.14 1.27 2.38
CA LEU A 57 7.19 1.60 1.33
C LEU A 57 6.97 0.38 0.42
N PHE A 58 5.82 -0.25 0.55
CA PHE A 58 5.43 -1.39 -0.27
C PHE A 58 4.64 -0.93 -1.50
N VAL A 59 5.14 -1.28 -2.69
CA VAL A 59 4.49 -0.99 -3.97
C VAL A 59 3.85 -2.26 -4.50
N LEU A 60 2.56 -2.19 -4.86
CA LEU A 60 1.80 -3.33 -5.33
C LEU A 60 2.46 -3.98 -6.54
N SER A 61 2.66 -5.30 -6.45
CA SER A 61 3.21 -6.13 -7.54
C SER A 61 2.15 -6.58 -8.54
N GLU A 62 0.86 -6.58 -8.16
CA GLU A 62 -0.26 -6.96 -9.02
C GLU A 62 -0.33 -6.08 -10.27
N ASP A 63 -0.37 -6.69 -11.46
CA ASP A 63 -0.31 -5.99 -12.75
C ASP A 63 -1.70 -5.75 -13.37
N ALA A 64 -2.71 -5.51 -12.52
CA ALA A 64 -4.08 -5.17 -12.91
C ALA A 64 -4.31 -3.65 -13.05
N SER A 65 -3.25 -2.86 -13.25
CA SER A 65 -3.27 -1.39 -13.29
C SER A 65 -2.93 -0.85 -14.68
N LEU A 66 -3.29 0.43 -14.96
CA LEU A 66 -2.95 1.08 -16.23
C LEU A 66 -1.43 1.18 -16.44
N PHE A 67 -0.69 1.47 -15.37
CA PHE A 67 0.76 1.48 -15.39
C PHE A 67 1.30 0.13 -14.92
N PRO A 68 2.18 -0.54 -15.71
CA PRO A 68 2.83 -1.80 -15.32
C PRO A 68 3.55 -1.71 -13.97
N ALA A 69 3.68 -2.83 -13.28
CA ALA A 69 4.25 -2.88 -11.94
C ALA A 69 5.70 -2.37 -11.87
N ASP A 70 6.52 -2.71 -12.86
CA ASP A 70 7.91 -2.26 -12.99
C ASP A 70 8.00 -0.74 -13.17
N VAL A 71 7.14 -0.16 -14.03
CA VAL A 71 7.05 1.30 -14.25
C VAL A 71 6.63 2.01 -12.95
N ARG A 72 5.63 1.48 -12.24
CA ARG A 72 5.19 2.05 -10.96
C ARG A 72 6.30 2.02 -9.92
N MET A 73 7.04 0.90 -9.83
CA MET A 73 8.18 0.75 -8.95
C MET A 73 9.29 1.76 -9.28
N GLU A 74 9.60 1.96 -10.56
CA GLU A 74 10.60 2.94 -11.00
C GLU A 74 10.20 4.37 -10.65
N LEU A 75 8.95 4.75 -10.93
CA LEU A 75 8.43 6.08 -10.60
C LEU A 75 8.46 6.35 -9.10
N VAL A 76 8.11 5.36 -8.27
CA VAL A 76 8.18 5.47 -6.81
C VAL A 76 9.62 5.67 -6.36
N LYS A 77 10.56 4.86 -6.83
CA LYS A 77 11.99 5.00 -6.48
C LYS A 77 12.54 6.38 -6.85
N LYS A 78 12.22 6.88 -8.04
CA LYS A 78 12.61 8.23 -8.47
C LYS A 78 11.96 9.32 -7.62
N GLY A 79 10.65 9.20 -7.36
CA GLY A 79 9.89 10.19 -6.60
C GLY A 79 10.22 10.24 -5.11
N THR A 80 10.85 9.19 -4.56
CA THR A 80 11.25 9.10 -3.15
C THR A 80 12.77 9.13 -2.93
N ALA A 81 13.57 9.31 -3.99
CA ALA A 81 15.03 9.27 -3.92
C ALA A 81 15.67 10.32 -2.97
N HIS A 82 14.94 11.40 -2.67
CA HIS A 82 15.35 12.43 -1.73
C HIS A 82 15.09 12.07 -0.26
N LEU A 83 14.48 10.92 0.03
CA LEU A 83 14.14 10.45 1.37
C LEU A 83 15.06 9.28 1.76
N PRO A 84 16.15 9.54 2.51
CA PRO A 84 17.19 8.52 2.77
C PRO A 84 16.71 7.42 3.71
N ASN A 85 15.63 7.62 4.45
CA ASN A 85 15.07 6.66 5.38
C ASN A 85 13.89 5.85 4.79
N VAL A 86 13.65 5.91 3.48
CA VAL A 86 12.60 5.14 2.81
C VAL A 86 13.19 3.91 2.14
N LEU A 87 12.73 2.73 2.53
CA LEU A 87 13.05 1.45 1.91
C LEU A 87 11.88 1.00 1.02
N VAL A 88 12.10 0.92 -0.28
CA VAL A 88 11.06 0.55 -1.25
C VAL A 88 11.08 -0.95 -1.50
N HIS A 89 9.94 -1.61 -1.32
CA HIS A 89 9.75 -3.05 -1.45
C HIS A 89 8.61 -3.38 -2.42
N PRO A 90 8.67 -4.51 -3.14
CA PRO A 90 7.50 -5.07 -3.81
C PRO A 90 6.57 -5.73 -2.77
N THR A 91 5.28 -5.89 -3.08
CA THR A 91 4.35 -6.64 -2.23
C THR A 91 4.37 -8.14 -2.50
N SER A 92 4.90 -8.58 -3.65
CA SER A 92 4.65 -9.92 -4.19
C SER A 92 3.15 -10.20 -4.25
N ASP A 93 2.73 -11.45 -4.12
CA ASP A 93 1.32 -11.85 -4.10
C ASP A 93 0.73 -11.83 -2.67
N TYR A 94 1.50 -11.32 -1.69
CA TYR A 94 1.12 -11.41 -0.29
C TYR A 94 0.36 -10.19 0.24
N LEU A 95 0.50 -9.01 -0.38
CA LEU A 95 -0.22 -7.79 0.04
C LEU A 95 -0.95 -7.14 -1.13
N ILE A 96 -2.23 -6.88 -0.93
CA ILE A 96 -3.17 -6.28 -1.89
C ILE A 96 -3.01 -6.91 -3.26
N SER A 97 -3.24 -8.21 -3.31
CA SER A 97 -3.19 -9.02 -4.51
C SER A 97 -4.58 -9.61 -4.81
N SER A 98 -4.72 -10.24 -5.97
CA SER A 98 -5.92 -11.02 -6.30
C SER A 98 -6.18 -12.16 -5.32
N ALA A 99 -5.17 -12.62 -4.57
CA ALA A 99 -5.29 -13.66 -3.55
C ALA A 99 -5.70 -13.13 -2.18
N THR A 100 -5.14 -12.00 -1.74
CA THR A 100 -5.36 -11.46 -0.38
C THR A 100 -6.46 -10.41 -0.31
N PHE A 101 -6.70 -9.69 -1.40
CA PHE A 101 -7.73 -8.66 -1.51
C PHE A 101 -8.35 -8.61 -2.92
N PRO A 102 -9.04 -9.66 -3.37
CA PRO A 102 -9.56 -9.76 -4.75
C PRO A 102 -10.48 -8.61 -5.14
N THR A 103 -11.29 -8.09 -4.21
CA THR A 103 -12.23 -7.00 -4.49
C THR A 103 -11.58 -5.65 -4.72
N TYR A 104 -10.31 -5.47 -4.36
CA TYR A 104 -9.58 -4.22 -4.63
C TYR A 104 -9.46 -3.92 -6.13
N PHE A 105 -9.40 -4.96 -6.97
CA PHE A 105 -9.25 -4.86 -8.42
C PHE A 105 -10.57 -4.92 -9.19
N LEU A 106 -11.70 -5.13 -8.50
CA LEU A 106 -13.03 -5.16 -9.12
C LEU A 106 -13.58 -3.74 -9.30
N LYS A 107 -14.38 -3.54 -10.35
CA LYS A 107 -15.14 -2.30 -10.52
C LYS A 107 -16.23 -2.22 -9.45
N GLU A 108 -16.60 -1.00 -9.02
CA GLU A 108 -17.58 -0.76 -7.93
C GLU A 108 -18.90 -1.52 -8.11
N GLU A 109 -19.35 -1.71 -9.34
CA GLU A 109 -20.58 -2.45 -9.68
C GLU A 109 -20.53 -3.95 -9.35
N GLN A 110 -19.33 -4.51 -9.16
CA GLN A 110 -19.10 -5.94 -8.91
C GLN A 110 -18.91 -6.27 -7.43
N ILE A 111 -18.93 -5.26 -6.55
CA ILE A 111 -18.67 -5.44 -5.13
C ILE A 111 -19.92 -5.99 -4.44
N LYS A 112 -19.96 -7.29 -4.21
CA LYS A 112 -20.92 -7.89 -3.29
C LYS A 112 -20.50 -7.56 -1.84
N LYS A 113 -21.46 -7.13 -1.01
CA LYS A 113 -21.27 -6.86 0.41
C LYS A 113 -20.49 -7.98 1.08
N GLY A 114 -19.34 -7.68 1.65
CA GLY A 114 -18.62 -8.56 2.57
C GLY A 114 -17.22 -9.01 2.20
N ALA A 115 -16.74 -8.79 0.98
CA ALA A 115 -15.37 -9.15 0.63
C ALA A 115 -14.42 -7.96 0.93
N GLY A 116 -14.00 -7.84 2.18
CA GLY A 116 -13.02 -6.84 2.61
C GLY A 116 -11.58 -7.35 2.58
N GLY A 117 -10.62 -6.46 2.69
CA GLY A 117 -9.18 -6.77 2.78
C GLY A 117 -8.73 -7.34 4.13
N GLN A 118 -9.61 -8.08 4.83
CA GLN A 118 -9.29 -8.60 6.17
C GLN A 118 -8.12 -9.59 6.12
N LEU A 119 -8.08 -10.49 5.14
CA LEU A 119 -6.99 -11.44 4.98
C LEU A 119 -5.67 -10.71 4.75
N ASP A 120 -5.66 -9.70 3.91
CA ASP A 120 -4.50 -8.87 3.64
C ASP A 120 -3.95 -8.21 4.93
N LEU A 121 -4.84 -7.66 5.76
CA LEU A 121 -4.46 -7.03 7.03
C LEU A 121 -3.91 -8.04 8.05
N VAL A 122 -4.48 -9.25 8.07
CA VAL A 122 -3.97 -10.35 8.93
C VAL A 122 -2.61 -10.80 8.44
N VAL A 123 -2.41 -10.99 7.14
CA VAL A 123 -1.10 -11.33 6.55
C VAL A 123 -0.06 -10.27 6.89
N PHE A 124 -0.40 -8.99 6.74
CA PHE A 124 0.51 -7.91 7.11
C PHE A 124 0.86 -7.95 8.61
N GLY A 125 -0.14 -8.10 9.48
CA GLY A 125 0.06 -8.09 10.93
C GLY A 125 0.80 -9.32 11.47
N GLN A 126 0.62 -10.48 10.86
CA GLN A 126 1.23 -11.74 11.32
C GLN A 126 2.64 -11.99 10.76
N HIS A 127 2.93 -11.56 9.54
CA HIS A 127 4.17 -11.90 8.85
C HIS A 127 5.06 -10.68 8.60
N PHE A 128 4.54 -9.61 7.99
CA PHE A 128 5.36 -8.45 7.62
C PHE A 128 5.76 -7.61 8.82
N ALA A 129 4.79 -7.25 9.66
CA ALA A 129 5.05 -6.34 10.77
C ALA A 129 6.04 -6.89 11.79
N PRO A 130 5.92 -8.15 12.29
CA PRO A 130 6.89 -8.67 13.24
C PRO A 130 8.28 -8.89 12.64
N ALA A 131 8.37 -9.31 11.37
CA ALA A 131 9.66 -9.56 10.74
C ALA A 131 10.47 -8.29 10.45
N LEU A 132 9.78 -7.16 10.23
CA LEU A 132 10.39 -5.85 9.96
C LEU A 132 10.27 -4.88 11.14
N ASP A 133 9.77 -5.35 12.29
CA ASP A 133 9.49 -4.57 13.51
C ASP A 133 8.61 -3.33 13.26
N ILE A 134 7.67 -3.43 12.32
CA ILE A 134 6.76 -2.34 11.98
C ILE A 134 5.74 -2.15 13.09
N ARG A 135 5.67 -0.93 13.64
CA ARG A 135 4.75 -0.54 14.71
C ARG A 135 3.72 0.50 14.29
N CYS A 136 3.89 1.08 13.10
CA CYS A 136 2.98 2.09 12.59
C CYS A 136 2.66 1.83 11.11
N ARG A 137 1.40 1.92 10.73
CA ARG A 137 0.92 1.91 9.35
C ARG A 137 0.33 3.25 9.01
N PHE A 138 0.92 3.94 8.03
CA PHE A 138 0.42 5.21 7.54
C PHE A 138 -0.48 5.01 6.33
N VAL A 139 -1.61 5.71 6.29
CA VAL A 139 -2.56 5.68 5.17
C VAL A 139 -3.02 7.09 4.84
N GLY A 140 -3.34 7.35 3.59
CA GLY A 140 -3.98 8.61 3.19
C GLY A 140 -5.51 8.53 3.42
N GLN A 141 -6.11 9.65 3.79
CA GLN A 141 -7.58 9.78 3.78
C GLN A 141 -8.13 9.41 2.40
N GLU A 142 -9.28 8.72 2.37
CA GLU A 142 -9.90 8.26 1.13
C GLU A 142 -11.36 8.72 1.03
N PRO A 143 -11.63 9.92 0.46
CA PRO A 143 -12.97 10.43 0.30
C PRO A 143 -13.70 9.93 -0.95
N PHE A 144 -13.01 9.27 -1.90
CA PHE A 144 -13.56 8.98 -3.22
C PHE A 144 -13.85 7.51 -3.48
N SER A 145 -12.99 6.60 -3.00
CA SER A 145 -13.15 5.16 -3.21
C SER A 145 -13.81 4.48 -1.99
N PRO A 146 -15.05 4.00 -2.11
CA PRO A 146 -15.72 3.30 -1.01
C PRO A 146 -14.96 2.04 -0.56
N ILE A 147 -14.29 1.34 -1.49
CA ILE A 147 -13.49 0.14 -1.18
C ILE A 147 -12.31 0.53 -0.31
N THR A 148 -11.56 1.54 -0.72
CA THR A 148 -10.38 2.00 0.01
C THR A 148 -10.75 2.61 1.36
N ALA A 149 -11.88 3.35 1.42
CA ALA A 149 -12.40 3.88 2.68
C ALA A 149 -12.80 2.76 3.66
N LEU A 150 -13.46 1.70 3.16
CA LEU A 150 -13.79 0.53 3.96
C LEU A 150 -12.52 -0.20 4.43
N TYR A 151 -11.54 -0.35 3.55
CA TYR A 151 -10.26 -0.96 3.90
C TYR A 151 -9.51 -0.16 4.97
N ASN A 152 -9.47 1.17 4.88
CA ASN A 152 -8.90 2.04 5.91
C ASN A 152 -9.59 1.84 7.27
N LYS A 153 -10.93 1.73 7.27
CA LYS A 153 -11.69 1.45 8.50
C LYS A 153 -11.34 0.08 9.09
N GLN A 154 -11.30 -0.97 8.27
CA GLN A 154 -10.89 -2.31 8.70
C GLN A 154 -9.46 -2.33 9.24
N MET A 155 -8.56 -1.56 8.63
CA MET A 155 -7.19 -1.41 9.08
C MET A 155 -7.12 -0.85 10.51
N GLN A 156 -7.92 0.18 10.83
CA GLN A 156 -8.02 0.76 12.17
C GLN A 156 -8.61 -0.20 13.22
N GLU A 157 -9.40 -1.18 12.78
CA GLU A 157 -10.00 -2.19 13.68
C GLU A 157 -9.09 -3.42 13.88
N ILE A 158 -8.34 -3.81 12.86
CA ILE A 158 -7.59 -5.09 12.84
C ILE A 158 -6.14 -4.91 13.28
N LEU A 159 -5.40 -3.93 12.72
CA LEU A 159 -3.97 -3.80 12.98
C LEU A 159 -3.61 -3.51 14.43
N PRO A 160 -4.41 -2.79 15.24
CA PRO A 160 -4.11 -2.62 16.66
C PRO A 160 -4.05 -3.94 17.45
N ARG A 161 -4.75 -5.00 16.98
CA ARG A 161 -4.69 -6.34 17.60
C ARG A 161 -3.30 -6.99 17.44
N PHE A 162 -2.51 -6.53 16.51
CA PHE A 162 -1.11 -6.93 16.27
C PHE A 162 -0.10 -5.92 16.85
N GLY A 163 -0.56 -4.93 17.64
CA GLY A 163 0.30 -3.91 18.22
C GLY A 163 0.75 -2.84 17.21
N ILE A 164 0.02 -2.68 16.10
CA ILE A 164 0.35 -1.73 15.05
C ILE A 164 -0.61 -0.54 15.12
N GLN A 165 -0.07 0.65 15.32
CA GLN A 165 -0.83 1.90 15.26
C GLN A 165 -1.15 2.24 13.78
N VAL A 166 -2.38 2.68 13.51
CA VAL A 166 -2.77 3.21 12.19
C VAL A 166 -2.88 4.72 12.27
N VAL A 167 -2.14 5.41 11.41
CA VAL A 167 -2.13 6.88 11.31
C VAL A 167 -2.67 7.29 9.96
N GLU A 168 -3.78 8.01 9.96
CA GLU A 168 -4.40 8.56 8.76
C GLU A 168 -3.86 9.97 8.49
N ILE A 169 -3.28 10.19 7.32
CA ILE A 169 -2.69 11.45 6.88
C ILE A 169 -3.68 12.15 5.94
N PRO A 170 -4.01 13.44 6.19
CA PRO A 170 -4.86 14.22 5.29
C PRO A 170 -4.32 14.26 3.87
N ARG A 171 -5.20 14.29 2.87
CA ARG A 171 -4.78 14.41 1.46
C ARG A 171 -4.18 15.77 1.19
N LYS A 172 -3.14 15.77 0.33
CA LYS A 172 -2.65 17.02 -0.26
C LYS A 172 -3.67 17.57 -1.25
N GLU A 173 -3.99 18.83 -1.08
CA GLU A 173 -4.85 19.58 -2.01
C GLU A 173 -4.01 20.54 -2.85
N GLU A 174 -4.41 20.74 -4.07
CA GLU A 174 -3.87 21.75 -4.98
C GLU A 174 -5.02 22.45 -5.71
N GLY A 175 -5.07 23.77 -5.61
CA GLY A 175 -6.19 24.56 -6.17
C GLY A 175 -7.56 24.23 -5.56
N GLY A 176 -7.60 23.80 -4.27
CA GLY A 176 -8.85 23.44 -3.57
C GLY A 176 -9.41 22.04 -3.92
N ALA A 177 -8.63 21.21 -4.62
CA ALA A 177 -9.00 19.85 -4.95
C ALA A 177 -7.92 18.85 -4.52
N ALA A 178 -8.33 17.68 -3.99
CA ALA A 178 -7.42 16.63 -3.62
C ALA A 178 -6.72 16.04 -4.86
N ILE A 179 -5.40 15.85 -4.77
CA ILE A 179 -4.62 15.21 -5.84
C ILE A 179 -5.03 13.74 -5.92
N SER A 180 -5.45 13.30 -7.11
CA SER A 180 -5.95 11.95 -7.36
C SER A 180 -5.26 11.29 -8.55
N ALA A 181 -4.75 10.07 -8.36
CA ALA A 181 -4.19 9.27 -9.45
C ALA A 181 -5.25 8.93 -10.52
N SER A 182 -6.51 8.78 -10.13
CA SER A 182 -7.61 8.55 -11.07
C SER A 182 -7.83 9.74 -12.00
N ARG A 183 -7.72 10.96 -11.49
CA ARG A 183 -7.80 12.18 -12.32
C ARG A 183 -6.61 12.26 -13.28
N VAL A 184 -5.40 11.92 -12.83
CA VAL A 184 -4.22 11.90 -13.72
C VAL A 184 -4.42 10.89 -14.86
N ARG A 185 -4.92 9.67 -14.54
CA ARG A 185 -5.22 8.67 -15.59
C ARG A 185 -6.27 9.15 -16.57
N ALA A 186 -7.33 9.80 -16.11
CA ALA A 186 -8.36 10.36 -17.00
C ALA A 186 -7.78 11.38 -17.96
N LEU A 187 -6.97 12.32 -17.47
CA LEU A 187 -6.32 13.34 -18.32
C LEU A 187 -5.35 12.73 -19.33
N LEU A 188 -4.62 11.67 -18.95
CA LEU A 188 -3.74 10.93 -19.87
C LEU A 188 -4.53 10.29 -21.02
N VAL A 189 -5.66 9.64 -20.72
CA VAL A 189 -6.51 9.01 -21.74
C VAL A 189 -7.12 10.06 -22.67
N GLU A 190 -7.42 11.26 -22.14
CA GLU A 190 -7.96 12.38 -22.94
C GLU A 190 -6.88 13.15 -23.72
N GLY A 191 -5.60 12.82 -23.56
CA GLY A 191 -4.48 13.52 -24.20
C GLY A 191 -4.30 14.96 -23.72
N LYS A 192 -4.67 15.24 -22.47
CA LYS A 192 -4.65 16.58 -21.84
C LYS A 192 -3.51 16.77 -20.83
N LEU A 193 -2.49 15.90 -20.87
CA LEU A 193 -1.26 16.01 -20.11
C LEU A 193 -0.09 16.28 -21.03
#